data_dddb042a7e0dd483af55d9b393a19816
#
_entry.id   dddb042a7e0dd483af55d9b393a19816
#
_cell.length_a   1.000
_cell.length_b   1.000
_cell.length_c   1.000
_cell.angle_alpha   90.00
_cell.angle_beta   90.00
_cell.angle_gamma   90.00
#
_symmetry.space_group_name_H-M   'P 1'
#
loop_
_entity.id
_entity.type
_entity.pdbx_description
1 polymer ?
#
loop_
_entity_poly.entity_id
_entity_poly.type
_entity_poly.pdbx_seq_one_letter_code
_entity_poly.pdbx_strand_id
1 'polypeptide(L)'
;MLITINIMRIRNLLLAVAVTTCGSISAQQWPYQNTNLSAHERAVDLTSRLTLKEKADLMWDESAAMPRLGIKPFSWWSEALHGLANQGNVTVFPEPIGMAASFNVPMVERVFTVASDETRAKWNEQYQNGIPTTRFHCLSVWTPNVNIFRDPRWGRGQETYGEDPYLTSLMGQAVVRGLQGPETAKHRKLLACAKHYAIHSGPEWSRHVANINDVSPRDLWETYMPAFKDLVQKAKVREVMCAYQRWDDEPCCGSPK
;
A
#
# COMPACT_ATOMS: atom_id res chain seq x y z
N MET A 1 45.09 61.26 -5.42
CA MET A 1 44.95 60.11 -4.49
C MET A 1 43.57 59.98 -3.78
N LEU A 2 42.72 61.01 -3.81
CA LEU A 2 41.38 61.00 -3.16
C LEU A 2 40.26 60.47 -4.04
N ILE A 3 40.39 60.45 -5.38
CA ILE A 3 39.33 59.98 -6.30
C ILE A 3 39.29 58.45 -6.39
N THR A 4 40.43 57.74 -6.24
CA THR A 4 40.51 56.30 -6.33
C THR A 4 39.88 55.57 -5.15
N ILE A 5 39.87 56.17 -3.96
CA ILE A 5 39.31 55.60 -2.74
C ILE A 5 37.77 55.63 -2.80
N ASN A 6 37.20 56.66 -3.43
CA ASN A 6 35.72 56.73 -3.54
C ASN A 6 35.12 55.72 -4.52
N ILE A 7 35.83 55.42 -5.60
CA ILE A 7 35.38 54.44 -6.60
C ILE A 7 35.39 52.99 -5.99
N MET A 8 36.42 52.66 -5.20
CA MET A 8 36.45 51.35 -4.51
C MET A 8 35.35 51.18 -3.46
N ARG A 9 35.02 52.24 -2.72
CA ARG A 9 33.94 52.23 -1.73
C ARG A 9 32.56 52.07 -2.39
N ILE A 10 32.31 52.76 -3.51
CA ILE A 10 31.04 52.64 -4.26
C ILE A 10 30.89 51.26 -4.88
N ARG A 11 32.00 50.67 -5.45
CA ARG A 11 32.00 49.33 -6.02
C ARG A 11 31.70 48.23 -4.97
N ASN A 12 32.26 48.37 -3.75
CA ASN A 12 32.01 47.43 -2.67
C ASN A 12 30.60 47.60 -2.09
N LEU A 13 30.05 48.80 -2.11
CA LEU A 13 28.65 49.04 -1.66
C LEU A 13 27.65 48.47 -2.66
N LEU A 14 27.95 48.55 -3.99
CA LEU A 14 27.10 47.97 -5.03
C LEU A 14 27.22 46.43 -5.04
N LEU A 15 28.38 45.83 -4.72
CA LEU A 15 28.50 44.40 -4.53
C LEU A 15 27.73 43.90 -3.26
N ALA A 16 27.78 44.66 -2.17
CA ALA A 16 27.06 44.31 -0.95
C ALA A 16 25.53 44.39 -1.13
N VAL A 17 25.03 45.36 -1.92
CA VAL A 17 23.60 45.47 -2.25
C VAL A 17 23.15 44.37 -3.21
N ALA A 18 24.01 43.92 -4.14
CA ALA A 18 23.68 42.80 -5.05
C ALA A 18 23.62 41.43 -4.35
N VAL A 19 24.38 41.25 -3.25
CA VAL A 19 24.37 39.98 -2.49
C VAL A 19 23.17 39.90 -1.51
N THR A 20 22.63 41.04 -1.09
CA THR A 20 21.48 41.05 -0.16
C THR A 20 20.13 40.96 -0.86
N THR A 21 20.04 41.01 -2.18
CA THR A 21 18.80 40.80 -2.95
C THR A 21 18.65 39.39 -3.55
N CYS A 22 19.55 38.44 -3.23
CA CYS A 22 19.20 37.02 -3.31
C CYS A 22 18.17 36.72 -2.22
N GLY A 23 17.00 37.29 -2.34
CA GLY A 23 15.82 36.89 -1.59
C GLY A 23 15.69 35.39 -1.77
N SER A 24 15.65 34.66 -0.68
CA SER A 24 15.27 33.27 -0.68
C SER A 24 13.98 33.18 -1.49
N ILE A 25 14.06 32.69 -2.73
CA ILE A 25 12.88 32.26 -3.46
C ILE A 25 12.37 31.09 -2.61
N SER A 26 11.51 31.41 -1.67
CA SER A 26 10.73 30.41 -0.95
C SER A 26 10.00 29.66 -2.07
N ALA A 27 10.47 28.47 -2.38
CA ALA A 27 9.80 27.62 -3.36
C ALA A 27 8.34 27.55 -2.93
N GLN A 28 7.44 28.02 -3.76
CA GLN A 28 6.01 28.04 -3.46
C GLN A 28 5.59 26.62 -3.07
N GLN A 29 5.34 26.44 -1.79
CA GLN A 29 4.92 25.14 -1.29
C GLN A 29 3.45 24.92 -1.72
N TRP A 30 3.24 23.92 -2.57
CA TRP A 30 1.90 23.54 -3.00
C TRP A 30 1.08 22.99 -1.83
N PRO A 31 -0.26 23.19 -1.79
CA PRO A 31 -1.11 22.65 -0.72
C PRO A 31 -0.93 21.15 -0.48
N TYR A 32 -0.75 20.33 -1.54
CA TYR A 32 -0.54 18.90 -1.35
C TYR A 32 0.75 18.54 -0.60
N GLN A 33 1.73 19.45 -0.55
CA GLN A 33 2.99 19.26 0.20
C GLN A 33 2.84 19.62 1.69
N ASN A 34 1.80 20.36 2.05
CA ASN A 34 1.54 20.75 3.42
C ASN A 34 0.99 19.59 4.25
N THR A 35 1.83 19.00 5.12
CA THR A 35 1.48 17.85 5.96
C THR A 35 0.48 18.19 7.09
N ASN A 36 0.13 19.45 7.29
CA ASN A 36 -0.90 19.86 8.25
C ASN A 36 -2.32 19.77 7.67
N LEU A 37 -2.44 19.69 6.34
CA LEU A 37 -3.71 19.43 5.67
C LEU A 37 -4.04 17.94 5.73
N SER A 38 -5.33 17.61 5.68
CA SER A 38 -5.80 16.23 5.60
C SER A 38 -5.31 15.55 4.31
N ALA A 39 -5.24 14.22 4.34
CA ALA A 39 -4.86 13.45 3.15
C ALA A 39 -5.82 13.72 1.97
N HIS A 40 -7.11 13.92 2.25
CA HIS A 40 -8.12 14.23 1.24
C HIS A 40 -7.86 15.60 0.57
N GLU A 41 -7.67 16.65 1.34
CA GLU A 41 -7.37 18.01 0.82
C GLU A 41 -6.10 17.99 -0.04
N ARG A 42 -5.06 17.29 0.43
CA ARG A 42 -3.81 17.13 -0.31
C ARG A 42 -4.00 16.36 -1.61
N ALA A 43 -4.79 15.29 -1.58
CA ALA A 43 -5.09 14.50 -2.77
C ALA A 43 -5.90 15.27 -3.81
N VAL A 44 -6.89 16.04 -3.39
CA VAL A 44 -7.70 16.92 -4.27
C VAL A 44 -6.80 17.94 -4.96
N ASP A 45 -5.96 18.65 -4.21
CA ASP A 45 -5.04 19.64 -4.78
C ASP A 45 -4.05 18.98 -5.76
N LEU A 46 -3.42 17.87 -5.38
CA LEU A 46 -2.50 17.15 -6.27
C LEU A 46 -3.21 16.70 -7.56
N THR A 47 -4.37 16.05 -7.42
CA THR A 47 -5.12 15.53 -8.57
C THR A 47 -5.55 16.62 -9.55
N SER A 48 -5.86 17.82 -9.06
CA SER A 48 -6.20 18.97 -9.91
C SER A 48 -5.03 19.44 -10.79
N ARG A 49 -3.79 19.14 -10.37
CA ARG A 49 -2.56 19.52 -11.08
C ARG A 49 -2.08 18.49 -12.09
N LEU A 50 -2.61 17.26 -12.03
CA LEU A 50 -2.21 16.18 -12.91
C LEU A 50 -2.83 16.31 -14.30
N THR A 51 -2.00 16.08 -15.31
CA THR A 51 -2.49 15.86 -16.68
C THR A 51 -3.24 14.52 -16.77
N LEU A 52 -4.03 14.34 -17.84
CA LEU A 52 -4.71 13.07 -18.07
C LEU A 52 -3.72 11.90 -18.18
N LYS A 53 -2.59 12.10 -18.84
CA LYS A 53 -1.52 11.08 -18.93
C LYS A 53 -0.98 10.70 -17.56
N GLU A 54 -0.65 11.68 -16.72
CA GLU A 54 -0.16 11.42 -15.37
C GLU A 54 -1.18 10.70 -14.50
N LYS A 55 -2.47 11.01 -14.64
CA LYS A 55 -3.55 10.26 -13.97
C LYS A 55 -3.60 8.80 -14.43
N ALA A 56 -3.45 8.55 -15.73
CA ALA A 56 -3.39 7.20 -16.28
C ALA A 56 -2.13 6.44 -15.80
N ASP A 57 -0.99 7.10 -15.76
CA ASP A 57 0.29 6.51 -15.29
C ASP A 57 0.24 6.13 -13.79
N LEU A 58 -0.63 6.75 -12.98
CA LEU A 58 -0.86 6.37 -11.58
C LEU A 58 -1.70 5.09 -11.41
N MET A 59 -2.33 4.59 -12.47
CA MET A 59 -3.19 3.39 -12.40
C MET A 59 -2.38 2.08 -12.44
N TRP A 60 -1.07 2.14 -12.61
CA TRP A 60 -0.17 0.99 -12.57
C TRP A 60 0.30 0.68 -11.15
N ASP A 61 0.68 -0.59 -10.93
CA ASP A 61 1.29 -1.02 -9.66
C ASP A 61 2.64 -0.33 -9.39
N GLU A 62 3.31 0.15 -10.42
CA GLU A 62 4.50 1.01 -10.37
C GLU A 62 4.15 2.40 -10.89
N SER A 63 3.66 3.26 -10.01
CA SER A 63 3.30 4.64 -10.36
C SER A 63 4.53 5.46 -10.73
N ALA A 64 4.51 6.10 -11.91
CA ALA A 64 5.62 6.88 -12.42
C ALA A 64 5.93 8.10 -11.57
N ALA A 65 7.20 8.53 -11.56
CA ALA A 65 7.60 9.80 -10.98
C ALA A 65 7.00 10.99 -11.75
N MET A 66 6.71 12.07 -11.04
CA MET A 66 6.28 13.35 -11.61
C MET A 66 7.21 14.46 -11.15
N PRO A 67 8.40 14.60 -11.78
CA PRO A 67 9.44 15.53 -11.33
C PRO A 67 8.98 16.98 -11.24
N ARG A 68 8.11 17.44 -12.18
CA ARG A 68 7.56 18.80 -12.16
C ARG A 68 6.72 19.12 -10.91
N LEU A 69 6.21 18.08 -10.22
CA LEU A 69 5.46 18.19 -8.97
C LEU A 69 6.27 17.70 -7.77
N GLY A 70 7.53 17.31 -7.95
CA GLY A 70 8.34 16.75 -6.87
C GLY A 70 7.84 15.39 -6.35
N ILE A 71 7.03 14.67 -7.12
CA ILE A 71 6.51 13.36 -6.76
C ILE A 71 7.51 12.29 -7.20
N LYS A 72 7.95 11.48 -6.24
CA LYS A 72 8.79 10.31 -6.47
C LYS A 72 7.98 9.14 -7.03
N PRO A 73 8.61 8.16 -7.70
CA PRO A 73 7.92 6.95 -8.10
C PRO A 73 7.42 6.19 -6.86
N PHE A 74 6.33 5.46 -7.00
CA PHE A 74 5.76 4.66 -5.94
C PHE A 74 5.35 3.29 -6.47
N SER A 75 5.75 2.23 -5.78
CA SER A 75 5.27 0.87 -6.06
C SER A 75 4.19 0.47 -5.05
N TRP A 76 3.13 -0.15 -5.55
CA TRP A 76 2.01 -0.66 -4.78
C TRP A 76 2.15 -2.14 -4.43
N TRP A 77 3.17 -2.83 -4.94
CA TRP A 77 3.29 -4.26 -4.85
C TRP A 77 4.45 -4.73 -4.00
N SER A 78 4.14 -5.19 -2.81
CA SER A 78 4.96 -6.08 -2.00
C SER A 78 4.08 -7.21 -1.44
N GLU A 79 4.70 -8.26 -0.93
CA GLU A 79 4.02 -9.42 -0.37
C GLU A 79 4.59 -9.77 1.00
N ALA A 80 3.72 -10.18 1.93
CA ALA A 80 4.13 -10.56 3.28
C ALA A 80 3.24 -11.65 3.88
N LEU A 81 2.83 -12.65 3.08
CA LEU A 81 1.88 -13.70 3.53
C LEU A 81 2.40 -14.50 4.72
N HIS A 82 3.71 -14.74 4.80
CA HIS A 82 4.36 -15.44 5.92
C HIS A 82 5.76 -14.88 6.21
N GLY A 83 5.91 -13.58 6.14
CA GLY A 83 7.15 -12.81 6.19
C GLY A 83 7.35 -12.02 4.92
N LEU A 84 8.22 -11.02 4.95
CA LEU A 84 8.46 -10.14 3.81
C LEU A 84 9.08 -10.90 2.64
N ALA A 85 8.45 -10.86 1.48
CA ALA A 85 8.90 -11.57 0.29
C ALA A 85 10.02 -10.84 -0.46
N ASN A 86 10.96 -11.60 -1.04
CA ASN A 86 12.01 -11.14 -1.96
C ASN A 86 12.93 -10.03 -1.44
N GLN A 87 13.15 -9.97 -0.11
CA GLN A 87 13.97 -8.94 0.54
C GLN A 87 15.25 -9.50 1.21
N GLY A 88 15.69 -10.68 0.81
CA GLY A 88 16.89 -11.33 1.35
C GLY A 88 16.69 -11.82 2.78
N ASN A 89 17.63 -11.53 3.68
CA ASN A 89 17.59 -12.00 5.05
C ASN A 89 16.47 -11.33 5.86
N VAL A 90 15.35 -12.01 6.00
CA VAL A 90 14.18 -11.65 6.80
C VAL A 90 13.61 -12.90 7.47
N THR A 91 12.77 -12.73 8.48
CA THR A 91 12.13 -13.87 9.14
C THR A 91 11.07 -14.50 8.24
N VAL A 92 11.16 -15.82 8.07
CA VAL A 92 10.15 -16.63 7.38
C VAL A 92 9.33 -17.38 8.43
N PHE A 93 8.03 -17.18 8.38
CA PHE A 93 7.05 -17.81 9.26
C PHE A 93 6.36 -18.99 8.55
N PRO A 94 5.61 -19.83 9.27
CA PRO A 94 4.77 -20.84 8.63
C PRO A 94 3.76 -20.20 7.66
N GLU A 95 3.33 -20.96 6.67
CA GLU A 95 2.26 -20.55 5.75
C GLU A 95 0.97 -20.17 6.52
N PRO A 96 0.15 -19.26 6.00
CA PRO A 96 -1.06 -18.78 6.66
C PRO A 96 -1.99 -19.88 7.15
N ILE A 97 -2.18 -20.95 6.38
CA ILE A 97 -3.00 -22.09 6.78
C ILE A 97 -2.44 -22.78 8.03
N GLY A 98 -1.12 -22.89 8.16
CA GLY A 98 -0.45 -23.45 9.33
C GLY A 98 -0.59 -22.54 10.55
N MET A 99 -0.48 -21.22 10.35
CA MET A 99 -0.72 -20.25 11.43
C MET A 99 -2.18 -20.27 11.88
N ALA A 100 -3.14 -20.40 10.96
CA ALA A 100 -4.56 -20.49 11.28
C ALA A 100 -4.92 -21.74 12.12
N ALA A 101 -4.25 -22.86 11.84
CA ALA A 101 -4.43 -24.12 12.59
C ALA A 101 -4.05 -24.00 14.08
N SER A 102 -3.32 -22.95 14.48
CA SER A 102 -3.04 -22.68 15.89
C SER A 102 -4.24 -22.10 16.65
N PHE A 103 -5.25 -21.55 15.97
CA PHE A 103 -6.36 -20.79 16.53
C PHE A 103 -5.93 -19.62 17.44
N ASN A 104 -4.68 -19.17 17.32
CA ASN A 104 -4.06 -18.17 18.20
C ASN A 104 -3.97 -16.80 17.52
N VAL A 105 -5.08 -16.07 17.52
CA VAL A 105 -5.22 -14.74 16.93
C VAL A 105 -4.14 -13.76 17.44
N PRO A 106 -3.85 -13.65 18.76
CA PRO A 106 -2.79 -12.77 19.27
C PRO A 106 -1.38 -13.15 18.77
N MET A 107 -1.10 -14.44 18.57
CA MET A 107 0.17 -14.87 17.99
C MET A 107 0.30 -14.38 16.55
N VAL A 108 -0.74 -14.53 15.75
CA VAL A 108 -0.75 -14.06 14.35
C VAL A 108 -0.51 -12.55 14.28
N GLU A 109 -1.15 -11.76 15.13
CA GLU A 109 -0.90 -10.31 15.19
C GLU A 109 0.57 -9.99 15.51
N ARG A 110 1.20 -10.71 16.44
CA ARG A 110 2.65 -10.54 16.73
C ARG A 110 3.54 -10.92 15.55
N VAL A 111 3.25 -12.02 14.85
CA VAL A 111 3.98 -12.44 13.65
C VAL A 111 3.99 -11.31 12.61
N PHE A 112 2.82 -10.75 12.31
CA PHE A 112 2.72 -9.67 11.32
C PHE A 112 3.22 -8.31 11.85
N THR A 113 3.31 -8.14 13.15
CA THR A 113 4.03 -7.00 13.74
C THR A 113 5.52 -7.10 13.43
N VAL A 114 6.13 -8.28 13.60
CA VAL A 114 7.54 -8.51 13.23
C VAL A 114 7.74 -8.30 11.72
N ALA A 115 6.91 -8.91 10.88
CA ALA A 115 6.99 -8.74 9.43
C ALA A 115 6.93 -7.26 9.02
N SER A 116 6.07 -6.46 9.68
CA SER A 116 5.96 -5.02 9.41
C SER A 116 7.17 -4.22 9.88
N ASP A 117 7.79 -4.62 11.00
CA ASP A 117 9.02 -3.97 11.50
C ASP A 117 10.19 -4.24 10.55
N GLU A 118 10.35 -5.48 10.09
CA GLU A 118 11.36 -5.84 9.09
C GLU A 118 11.15 -5.11 7.77
N THR A 119 9.92 -5.07 7.26
CA THR A 119 9.59 -4.32 6.04
C THR A 119 9.95 -2.84 6.17
N ARG A 120 9.60 -2.23 7.30
CA ARG A 120 9.90 -0.83 7.56
C ARG A 120 11.41 -0.59 7.68
N ALA A 121 12.15 -1.48 8.32
CA ALA A 121 13.61 -1.40 8.45
C ALA A 121 14.28 -1.45 7.07
N LYS A 122 13.91 -2.43 6.23
CA LYS A 122 14.41 -2.58 4.85
C LYS A 122 14.10 -1.34 4.00
N TRP A 123 12.86 -0.85 4.07
CA TRP A 123 12.47 0.35 3.34
C TRP A 123 13.24 1.59 3.81
N ASN A 124 13.44 1.78 5.11
CA ASN A 124 14.19 2.91 5.66
C ASN A 124 15.65 2.88 5.19
N GLU A 125 16.29 1.72 5.20
CA GLU A 125 17.65 1.54 4.68
C GLU A 125 17.74 1.94 3.20
N GLN A 126 16.84 1.45 2.37
CA GLN A 126 16.79 1.79 0.95
C GLN A 126 16.55 3.27 0.73
N TYR A 127 15.59 3.86 1.45
CA TYR A 127 15.27 5.27 1.34
C TYR A 127 16.47 6.17 1.71
N GLN A 128 17.20 5.83 2.77
CA GLN A 128 18.42 6.55 3.18
C GLN A 128 19.53 6.45 2.15
N ASN A 129 19.62 5.34 1.44
CA ASN A 129 20.58 5.11 0.36
C ASN A 129 20.10 5.65 -1.00
N GLY A 130 18.99 6.38 -1.05
CA GLY A 130 18.47 6.98 -2.27
C GLY A 130 17.88 5.97 -3.26
N ILE A 131 17.64 4.73 -2.86
CA ILE A 131 17.06 3.69 -3.69
C ILE A 131 15.55 3.97 -3.84
N PRO A 132 15.03 4.10 -5.08
CA PRO A 132 13.60 4.35 -5.29
C PRO A 132 12.75 3.14 -4.87
N THR A 133 11.48 3.38 -4.54
CA THR A 133 10.51 2.30 -4.34
C THR A 133 10.30 1.56 -5.65
N THR A 134 10.40 0.23 -5.58
CA THR A 134 10.15 -0.68 -6.70
C THR A 134 9.30 -1.86 -6.20
N ARG A 135 8.92 -2.76 -7.09
CA ARG A 135 8.23 -3.99 -6.72
C ARG A 135 9.00 -4.75 -5.64
N PHE A 136 8.31 -5.20 -4.61
CA PHE A 136 8.81 -5.78 -3.36
C PHE A 136 9.59 -4.81 -2.43
N HIS A 137 9.91 -3.59 -2.87
CA HIS A 137 10.62 -2.58 -2.10
C HIS A 137 9.71 -1.39 -1.80
N CYS A 138 8.54 -1.64 -1.20
CA CYS A 138 7.54 -0.63 -0.91
C CYS A 138 6.81 -0.92 0.41
N LEU A 139 5.93 -0.01 0.81
CA LEU A 139 5.18 -0.08 2.06
C LEU A 139 3.72 -0.50 1.88
N SER A 140 3.32 -0.82 0.66
CA SER A 140 2.05 -1.46 0.33
C SER A 140 2.27 -2.96 0.20
N VAL A 141 1.55 -3.77 0.97
CA VAL A 141 1.70 -5.24 0.98
C VAL A 141 0.37 -5.90 0.68
N TRP A 142 0.35 -6.75 -0.34
CA TRP A 142 -0.86 -7.43 -0.81
C TRP A 142 -1.18 -8.66 0.05
N THR A 143 -1.45 -8.38 1.31
CA THR A 143 -1.70 -9.31 2.41
C THR A 143 -2.73 -8.70 3.36
N PRO A 144 -3.73 -9.48 3.86
CA PRO A 144 -3.91 -10.95 3.82
C PRO A 144 -4.73 -11.45 2.62
N ASN A 145 -4.56 -12.74 2.28
CA ASN A 145 -5.49 -13.48 1.45
C ASN A 145 -6.62 -14.06 2.33
N VAL A 146 -7.81 -13.49 2.26
CA VAL A 146 -8.99 -13.89 3.05
C VAL A 146 -10.04 -14.63 2.22
N ASN A 147 -9.64 -15.21 1.09
CA ASN A 147 -10.51 -16.10 0.34
C ASN A 147 -10.74 -17.41 1.11
N ILE A 148 -11.92 -18.00 0.93
CA ILE A 148 -12.30 -19.23 1.61
C ILE A 148 -11.72 -20.43 0.86
N PHE A 149 -10.99 -21.30 1.56
CA PHE A 149 -10.40 -22.52 1.01
C PHE A 149 -11.46 -23.63 0.91
N ARG A 150 -12.35 -23.52 -0.06
CA ARG A 150 -13.51 -24.42 -0.26
C ARG A 150 -13.19 -25.70 -1.06
N ASP A 151 -12.10 -25.72 -1.80
CA ASP A 151 -11.74 -26.84 -2.68
C ASP A 151 -10.24 -27.14 -2.56
N PRO A 152 -9.85 -28.39 -2.15
CA PRO A 152 -8.43 -28.76 -1.97
C PRO A 152 -7.62 -28.75 -3.27
N ARG A 153 -8.26 -28.69 -4.42
CA ARG A 153 -7.58 -28.58 -5.73
C ARG A 153 -7.14 -27.14 -6.05
N TRP A 154 -7.55 -26.17 -5.25
CA TRP A 154 -7.12 -24.80 -5.44
C TRP A 154 -5.63 -24.65 -5.08
N GLY A 155 -4.79 -24.24 -6.05
CA GLY A 155 -3.33 -24.18 -5.94
C GLY A 155 -2.80 -23.13 -4.96
N ARG A 156 -3.67 -22.23 -4.42
CA ARG A 156 -3.31 -21.16 -3.48
C ARG A 156 -3.96 -21.31 -2.10
N GLY A 157 -4.49 -22.48 -1.80
CA GLY A 157 -5.16 -22.74 -0.52
C GLY A 157 -4.28 -22.49 0.70
N GLN A 158 -2.98 -22.80 0.62
CA GLN A 158 -2.02 -22.58 1.70
C GLN A 158 -1.83 -21.11 2.09
N GLU A 159 -2.13 -20.18 1.18
CA GLU A 159 -2.07 -18.73 1.45
C GLU A 159 -3.22 -18.22 2.33
N THR A 160 -4.20 -19.07 2.65
CA THR A 160 -5.45 -18.69 3.32
C THR A 160 -5.52 -19.19 4.76
N TYR A 161 -6.57 -18.80 5.47
CA TYR A 161 -6.81 -19.18 6.87
C TYR A 161 -7.82 -20.33 7.02
N GLY A 162 -8.13 -21.03 5.91
CA GLY A 162 -8.99 -22.21 5.89
C GLY A 162 -10.38 -21.95 5.31
N GLU A 163 -11.32 -22.81 5.67
CA GLU A 163 -12.68 -22.82 5.11
C GLU A 163 -13.71 -22.09 5.97
N ASP A 164 -13.39 -21.79 7.23
CA ASP A 164 -14.29 -21.13 8.15
C ASP A 164 -14.25 -19.60 8.00
N PRO A 165 -15.39 -18.93 7.69
CA PRO A 165 -15.42 -17.48 7.49
C PRO A 165 -15.12 -16.68 8.75
N TYR A 166 -15.51 -17.21 9.93
CA TYR A 166 -15.28 -16.51 11.19
C TYR A 166 -13.79 -16.55 11.59
N LEU A 167 -13.17 -17.73 11.53
CA LEU A 167 -11.74 -17.85 11.78
C LEU A 167 -10.93 -16.99 10.79
N THR A 168 -11.26 -17.06 9.49
CA THR A 168 -10.63 -16.23 8.45
C THR A 168 -10.76 -14.75 8.76
N SER A 169 -11.93 -14.31 9.24
CA SER A 169 -12.16 -12.93 9.63
C SER A 169 -11.28 -12.51 10.81
N LEU A 170 -11.17 -13.32 11.86
CA LEU A 170 -10.35 -13.02 13.03
C LEU A 170 -8.87 -13.00 12.71
N MET A 171 -8.37 -13.98 11.95
CA MET A 171 -6.98 -14.06 11.52
C MET A 171 -6.62 -12.90 10.60
N GLY A 172 -7.48 -12.60 9.61
CA GLY A 172 -7.28 -11.47 8.71
C GLY A 172 -7.23 -10.12 9.43
N GLN A 173 -8.08 -9.90 10.44
CA GLN A 173 -8.02 -8.70 11.27
C GLN A 173 -6.68 -8.59 12.04
N ALA A 174 -6.20 -9.70 12.62
CA ALA A 174 -4.91 -9.73 13.31
C ALA A 174 -3.76 -9.37 12.38
N VAL A 175 -3.76 -9.91 11.16
CA VAL A 175 -2.79 -9.59 10.11
C VAL A 175 -2.80 -8.09 9.79
N VAL A 176 -3.98 -7.53 9.53
CA VAL A 176 -4.12 -6.10 9.21
C VAL A 176 -3.59 -5.23 10.35
N ARG A 177 -3.96 -5.54 11.61
CA ARG A 177 -3.46 -4.77 12.77
C ARG A 177 -1.95 -4.88 12.92
N GLY A 178 -1.38 -6.07 12.79
CA GLY A 178 0.06 -6.27 12.86
C GLY A 178 0.83 -5.51 11.77
N LEU A 179 0.34 -5.57 10.52
CA LEU A 179 0.97 -4.88 9.39
C LEU A 179 0.83 -3.35 9.48
N GLN A 180 -0.35 -2.85 9.79
CA GLN A 180 -0.60 -1.41 9.79
C GLN A 180 -0.16 -0.69 11.06
N GLY A 181 0.05 -1.42 12.15
CA GLY A 181 0.34 -0.87 13.48
C GLY A 181 -0.87 -0.20 14.14
N PRO A 182 -0.68 0.46 15.29
CA PRO A 182 -1.76 1.05 16.07
C PRO A 182 -2.60 2.05 15.27
N GLU A 183 -3.92 1.99 15.44
CA GLU A 183 -4.84 2.89 14.73
C GLU A 183 -4.63 4.36 15.12
N THR A 184 -4.18 4.62 16.34
CA THR A 184 -3.87 5.96 16.86
C THR A 184 -2.55 6.53 16.37
N ALA A 185 -1.70 5.73 15.71
CA ALA A 185 -0.42 6.21 15.19
C ALA A 185 -0.64 7.27 14.10
N LYS A 186 0.14 8.35 14.14
CA LYS A 186 0.11 9.42 13.14
C LYS A 186 0.36 8.88 11.72
N HIS A 187 1.22 7.89 11.59
CA HIS A 187 1.56 7.24 10.33
C HIS A 187 1.40 5.74 10.46
N ARG A 188 0.84 5.10 9.45
CA ARG A 188 0.77 3.63 9.37
C ARG A 188 2.18 3.07 9.15
N LYS A 189 2.43 1.88 9.68
CA LYS A 189 3.69 1.16 9.40
C LYS A 189 3.72 0.72 7.94
N LEU A 190 2.67 0.01 7.51
CA LEU A 190 2.44 -0.46 6.15
C LEU A 190 0.98 -0.19 5.75
N LEU A 191 0.67 -0.42 4.49
CA LEU A 191 -0.68 -0.50 3.96
C LEU A 191 -0.97 -1.97 3.68
N ALA A 192 -1.90 -2.58 4.43
CA ALA A 192 -2.36 -3.95 4.22
C ALA A 192 -3.47 -3.98 3.17
N CYS A 193 -3.54 -5.07 2.40
CA CYS A 193 -4.48 -5.25 1.31
C CYS A 193 -5.30 -6.54 1.46
N ALA A 194 -6.61 -6.42 1.62
CA ALA A 194 -7.51 -7.56 1.63
C ALA A 194 -7.68 -8.11 0.21
N LYS A 195 -7.36 -9.39 -0.01
CA LYS A 195 -7.43 -10.01 -1.33
C LYS A 195 -8.07 -11.39 -1.29
N HIS A 196 -8.61 -11.84 -2.38
CA HIS A 196 -8.95 -11.21 -3.66
C HIS A 196 -10.46 -11.00 -3.73
N TYR A 197 -10.92 -9.79 -3.90
CA TYR A 197 -12.33 -9.43 -3.80
C TYR A 197 -13.02 -9.64 -5.17
N ALA A 198 -13.95 -10.63 -5.33
CA ALA A 198 -14.43 -11.58 -4.33
C ALA A 198 -14.58 -12.98 -4.94
N ILE A 199 -14.90 -13.97 -4.08
CA ILE A 199 -15.24 -15.35 -4.48
C ILE A 199 -14.09 -16.05 -5.25
N HIS A 200 -12.85 -15.77 -4.89
CA HIS A 200 -11.67 -16.33 -5.55
C HIS A 200 -11.17 -17.57 -4.80
N SER A 201 -11.43 -18.76 -5.34
CA SER A 201 -10.94 -20.06 -4.83
C SER A 201 -11.20 -21.20 -5.82
N GLY A 202 -11.08 -20.94 -7.10
CA GLY A 202 -11.25 -21.92 -8.18
C GLY A 202 -9.94 -22.60 -8.59
N PRO A 203 -9.99 -23.57 -9.52
CA PRO A 203 -8.81 -24.22 -10.04
C PRO A 203 -7.79 -23.23 -10.58
N GLU A 204 -6.52 -23.41 -10.23
CA GLU A 204 -5.46 -22.44 -10.52
C GLU A 204 -5.27 -22.18 -12.02
N TRP A 205 -5.41 -23.20 -12.85
CA TRP A 205 -5.30 -23.08 -14.32
C TRP A 205 -6.36 -22.15 -14.93
N SER A 206 -7.50 -21.96 -14.25
CA SER A 206 -8.60 -21.11 -14.71
C SER A 206 -8.60 -19.72 -14.06
N ARG A 207 -7.64 -19.39 -13.23
CA ARG A 207 -7.61 -18.16 -12.40
C ARG A 207 -7.98 -16.89 -13.15
N HIS A 208 -7.45 -16.72 -14.37
CA HIS A 208 -7.66 -15.50 -15.16
C HIS A 208 -8.84 -15.55 -16.13
N VAL A 209 -9.47 -16.73 -16.30
CA VAL A 209 -10.52 -16.93 -17.31
C VAL A 209 -11.82 -17.47 -16.73
N ALA A 210 -11.81 -17.89 -15.46
CA ALA A 210 -13.00 -18.40 -14.80
C ALA A 210 -14.11 -17.33 -14.76
N ASN A 211 -15.34 -17.80 -14.88
CA ASN A 211 -16.54 -17.03 -14.62
C ASN A 211 -17.33 -17.75 -13.53
N ILE A 212 -17.52 -17.12 -12.40
CA ILE A 212 -18.25 -17.68 -11.27
C ILE A 212 -19.70 -17.26 -11.37
N ASN A 213 -20.58 -18.22 -11.61
CA ASN A 213 -22.02 -18.01 -11.69
C ASN A 213 -22.74 -18.71 -10.54
N ASP A 214 -24.00 -18.41 -10.35
CA ASP A 214 -24.91 -19.11 -9.45
C ASP A 214 -24.50 -19.06 -7.97
N VAL A 215 -23.86 -18.00 -7.55
CA VAL A 215 -23.56 -17.76 -6.12
C VAL A 215 -24.84 -17.25 -5.45
N SER A 216 -25.40 -18.06 -4.55
CA SER A 216 -26.58 -17.64 -3.82
C SER A 216 -26.29 -16.41 -2.95
N PRO A 217 -27.28 -15.52 -2.70
CA PRO A 217 -27.10 -14.42 -1.74
C PRO A 217 -26.67 -14.91 -0.35
N ARG A 218 -27.11 -16.08 0.07
CA ARG A 218 -26.72 -16.69 1.32
C ARG A 218 -25.24 -17.04 1.34
N ASP A 219 -24.73 -17.74 0.32
CA ASP A 219 -23.32 -18.11 0.24
C ASP A 219 -22.43 -16.86 0.17
N LEU A 220 -22.88 -15.86 -0.60
CA LEU A 220 -22.18 -14.60 -0.69
C LEU A 220 -22.00 -13.92 0.67
N TRP A 221 -23.09 -13.73 1.40
CA TRP A 221 -23.09 -12.94 2.62
C TRP A 221 -22.72 -13.72 3.90
N GLU A 222 -22.86 -15.04 3.90
CA GLU A 222 -22.52 -15.89 5.06
C GLU A 222 -21.14 -16.54 4.93
N THR A 223 -20.59 -16.69 3.70
CA THR A 223 -19.32 -17.37 3.47
C THR A 223 -18.24 -16.45 2.90
N TYR A 224 -18.50 -15.77 1.76
CA TYR A 224 -17.44 -15.07 1.04
C TYR A 224 -17.18 -13.65 1.51
N MET A 225 -18.18 -12.92 1.97
CA MET A 225 -18.07 -11.50 2.31
C MET A 225 -17.72 -11.21 3.79
N PRO A 226 -17.96 -12.08 4.77
CA PRO A 226 -17.75 -11.71 6.17
C PRO A 226 -16.34 -11.22 6.49
N ALA A 227 -15.31 -11.91 5.98
CA ALA A 227 -13.93 -11.50 6.23
C ALA A 227 -13.61 -10.12 5.61
N PHE A 228 -13.99 -9.88 4.36
CA PHE A 228 -13.79 -8.56 3.74
C PHE A 228 -14.51 -7.44 4.51
N LYS A 229 -15.77 -7.66 4.89
CA LYS A 229 -16.53 -6.72 5.70
C LYS A 229 -15.80 -6.38 7.00
N ASP A 230 -15.35 -7.40 7.72
CA ASP A 230 -14.69 -7.22 9.01
C ASP A 230 -13.32 -6.53 8.87
N LEU A 231 -12.54 -6.85 7.83
CA LEU A 231 -11.28 -6.18 7.58
C LEU A 231 -11.47 -4.69 7.28
N VAL A 232 -12.52 -4.33 6.54
CA VAL A 232 -12.85 -2.93 6.25
C VAL A 232 -13.40 -2.22 7.49
N GLN A 233 -14.39 -2.83 8.15
CA GLN A 233 -15.13 -2.14 9.21
C GLN A 233 -14.44 -2.17 10.57
N LYS A 234 -13.77 -3.29 10.92
CA LYS A 234 -13.16 -3.50 12.25
C LYS A 234 -11.64 -3.29 12.25
N ALA A 235 -10.94 -3.78 11.23
CA ALA A 235 -9.48 -3.66 11.15
C ALA A 235 -8.99 -2.44 10.34
N LYS A 236 -9.89 -1.74 9.65
CA LYS A 236 -9.58 -0.53 8.85
C LYS A 236 -8.49 -0.78 7.82
N VAL A 237 -8.58 -1.91 7.12
CA VAL A 237 -7.65 -2.24 6.02
C VAL A 237 -7.62 -1.10 4.99
N ARG A 238 -6.45 -0.81 4.46
CA ARG A 238 -6.23 0.37 3.60
C ARG A 238 -6.39 0.11 2.12
N GLU A 239 -6.24 -1.14 1.72
CA GLU A 239 -6.31 -1.55 0.33
C GLU A 239 -7.19 -2.78 0.18
N VAL A 240 -7.82 -2.90 -0.97
CA VAL A 240 -8.56 -4.09 -1.40
C VAL A 240 -8.14 -4.40 -2.83
N MET A 241 -7.73 -5.65 -3.07
CA MET A 241 -7.40 -6.13 -4.41
C MET A 241 -8.57 -6.91 -4.98
N CYS A 242 -9.06 -6.53 -6.16
CA CYS A 242 -10.09 -7.28 -6.87
C CYS A 242 -9.59 -8.66 -7.30
N ALA A 243 -10.51 -9.62 -7.45
CA ALA A 243 -10.18 -10.95 -7.91
C ALA A 243 -9.89 -10.97 -9.42
N TYR A 244 -9.19 -12.00 -9.87
CA TYR A 244 -8.73 -12.14 -11.26
C TYR A 244 -9.83 -12.56 -12.24
N GLN A 245 -10.83 -13.29 -11.73
CA GLN A 245 -11.88 -13.89 -12.53
C GLN A 245 -13.05 -12.93 -12.75
N ARG A 246 -14.05 -13.44 -13.45
CA ARG A 246 -15.38 -12.82 -13.60
C ARG A 246 -16.34 -13.36 -12.55
N TRP A 247 -17.37 -12.58 -12.27
CA TRP A 247 -18.54 -12.96 -11.53
C TRP A 247 -19.78 -12.50 -12.26
N ASP A 248 -20.67 -13.44 -12.63
CA ASP A 248 -21.84 -13.22 -13.48
C ASP A 248 -21.46 -12.38 -14.73
N ASP A 249 -20.50 -12.88 -15.50
CA ASP A 249 -19.97 -12.30 -16.73
C ASP A 249 -19.21 -10.97 -16.59
N GLU A 250 -19.17 -10.36 -15.41
CA GLU A 250 -18.47 -9.10 -15.16
C GLU A 250 -17.07 -9.34 -14.56
N PRO A 251 -16.01 -8.73 -15.10
CA PRO A 251 -14.71 -8.75 -14.45
C PRO A 251 -14.80 -8.15 -13.04
N CYS A 252 -14.28 -8.84 -12.02
CA CYS A 252 -14.34 -8.34 -10.64
C CYS A 252 -13.76 -6.93 -10.48
N CYS A 253 -12.73 -6.58 -11.27
CA CYS A 253 -12.11 -5.24 -11.22
C CYS A 253 -12.94 -4.14 -11.91
N GLY A 254 -13.99 -4.49 -12.63
CA GLY A 254 -14.84 -3.54 -13.35
C GLY A 254 -16.34 -3.69 -13.05
N SER A 255 -16.68 -4.56 -12.09
CA SER A 255 -18.06 -4.82 -11.72
C SER A 255 -18.65 -3.63 -10.94
N PRO A 256 -19.88 -3.22 -11.26
CA PRO A 256 -20.63 -2.24 -10.49
C PRO A 256 -21.26 -2.82 -9.20
N LYS A 257 -21.16 -4.13 -8.99
CA LYS A 257 -21.72 -4.86 -7.82
C LYS A 257 -20.94 -4.62 -6.55
#